data_8c25e027f7bc50c1a5f1399816bd6044
#
_entry.id   8c25e027f7bc50c1a5f1399816bd6044
#
_cell.length_a   1.000
_cell.length_b   1.000
_cell.length_c   1.000
_cell.angle_alpha   90.00
_cell.angle_beta   90.00
_cell.angle_gamma   90.00
#
_symmetry.space_group_name_H-M   'P 1'
#
loop_
_entity.id
_entity.type
_entity.pdbx_description
1 polymer ?
#
loop_
_entity_poly.entity_id
_entity_poly.type
_entity_poly.pdbx_seq_one_letter_code
_entity_poly.pdbx_strand_id
1 'polypeptide(L)'
;MAKCTRNISKETITTLSEAPTPPPGKILQLRSGKVQTLVAEPSGIFKQVQQGPVFVDEHGIRSDEHVYPIHWSPDRALHQYASEHYASWRREDVCPKPDLFSYGAFGENIVGTGMNEDNVCVGDVYRIGASVVVEVSEPRSPCYKLNLRFEWDRALKRVSRTARTGWNFRVRTAGYICAGDEMVLVERPNPRWSVLNVKRVIQGKSVALPLVAELCNLDVVTSMVRDFARNRLQATPKRYVAVDIRSVTSRVRQLTFQLREPFAINEPAFGEFAFAQIEFGTEGERYSRSYSIVSGDLNRFSLGVAHDDHSRGGSRFLHTKLKVGDVITMAPGGVPKAVEDENKCIDEGLVDRRLVVIGGIGVTAFLPKIAEWEEKDIDYEVHYATRSRDEAAFLDRFPSKKKITVYAKTEGKRLDLDTLIPNPDKDGKHTTRIYCCGPEGLMNAAQRRARDLGYPDHMLHFESFGAESAGTKGAPFTVEVSEPESRRREKLDVPSDKTLLTVLREAGFDMTFFCEMGGCGACKVSVCGGKVDHKGTALYPEEKKRNMLSCVSRGKGNIKIELD
;
A
#
# COMPACT_ATOMS: atom_id res chain seq x y z
N MET A 1 34.25 -1.66 18.67
CA MET A 1 32.80 -1.42 18.70
C MET A 1 32.23 -1.87 17.36
N ALA A 2 31.23 -2.74 17.37
CA ALA A 2 30.69 -3.36 16.16
C ALA A 2 29.99 -2.32 15.27
N LYS A 3 30.23 -2.41 13.95
CA LYS A 3 29.44 -1.68 12.94
C LYS A 3 27.98 -2.08 13.12
N CYS A 4 27.04 -1.12 13.06
CA CYS A 4 25.63 -1.47 13.09
C CYS A 4 25.23 -2.22 11.80
N THR A 5 25.12 -3.54 11.91
CA THR A 5 24.73 -4.42 10.79
C THR A 5 23.22 -4.64 10.72
N ARG A 6 22.45 -4.04 11.67
CA ARG A 6 21.00 -4.24 11.76
C ARG A 6 20.32 -3.90 10.45
N ASN A 7 19.47 -4.82 9.98
CA ASN A 7 18.59 -4.62 8.84
C ASN A 7 17.26 -5.33 9.11
N ILE A 8 16.33 -4.59 9.75
CA ILE A 8 15.02 -5.12 10.14
C ILE A 8 14.18 -5.59 8.96
N SER A 9 14.39 -5.05 7.76
CA SER A 9 13.62 -5.47 6.58
C SER A 9 13.96 -6.87 6.07
N LYS A 10 15.01 -7.51 6.61
CA LYS A 10 15.40 -8.89 6.29
C LYS A 10 15.05 -9.89 7.41
N GLU A 11 14.51 -9.41 8.52
CA GLU A 11 14.24 -10.24 9.70
C GLU A 11 12.95 -11.05 9.56
N THR A 12 12.97 -12.25 10.13
CA THR A 12 11.79 -13.09 10.38
C THR A 12 11.44 -12.99 11.86
N ILE A 13 10.20 -12.58 12.18
CA ILE A 13 9.74 -12.28 13.53
C ILE A 13 8.58 -13.22 13.89
N THR A 14 8.82 -14.15 14.77
CA THR A 14 7.80 -15.10 15.26
C THR A 14 7.32 -14.76 16.67
N THR A 15 8.18 -14.14 17.48
CA THR A 15 7.91 -13.75 18.86
C THR A 15 8.59 -12.42 19.16
N LEU A 16 8.13 -11.74 20.20
CA LEU A 16 8.77 -10.53 20.74
C LEU A 16 9.19 -10.79 22.19
N SER A 17 10.41 -10.39 22.52
CA SER A 17 10.90 -10.35 23.90
C SER A 17 10.54 -9.02 24.55
N GLU A 18 10.42 -9.00 25.85
CA GLU A 18 10.29 -7.77 26.63
C GLU A 18 11.54 -6.90 26.47
N ALA A 19 11.32 -5.60 26.39
CA ALA A 19 12.40 -4.64 26.34
C ALA A 19 13.05 -4.46 27.72
N PRO A 20 14.38 -4.31 27.78
CA PRO A 20 15.03 -4.01 29.05
C PRO A 20 14.53 -2.66 29.58
N THR A 21 14.46 -2.54 30.92
CA THR A 21 14.15 -1.25 31.56
C THR A 21 15.29 -0.27 31.28
N PRO A 22 15.02 0.92 30.70
CA PRO A 22 16.07 1.90 30.50
C PRO A 22 16.55 2.46 31.85
N PRO A 23 17.81 2.84 31.96
CA PRO A 23 18.26 3.68 33.07
C PRO A 23 17.55 5.02 32.98
N PRO A 24 17.53 5.85 34.03
CA PRO A 24 17.08 7.23 33.93
C PRO A 24 17.78 7.91 32.75
N GLY A 25 16.98 8.42 31.80
CA GLY A 25 17.50 9.17 30.67
C GLY A 25 17.91 10.57 31.10
N LYS A 26 18.75 11.25 30.32
CA LYS A 26 19.12 12.64 30.56
C LYS A 26 18.97 13.46 29.30
N ILE A 27 18.35 14.63 29.40
CA ILE A 27 18.29 15.60 28.32
C ILE A 27 19.64 16.27 28.17
N LEU A 28 20.29 16.09 27.02
CA LEU A 28 21.56 16.76 26.69
C LEU A 28 21.31 18.13 26.04
N GLN A 29 20.31 18.21 25.17
CA GLN A 29 19.90 19.43 24.51
C GLN A 29 18.40 19.45 24.26
N LEU A 30 17.78 20.62 24.45
CA LEU A 30 16.46 20.96 23.93
C LEU A 30 16.61 21.80 22.68
N ARG A 31 15.76 21.54 21.68
CA ARG A 31 15.85 22.21 20.40
C ARG A 31 14.47 22.55 19.85
N SER A 32 14.35 23.76 19.27
CA SER A 32 13.18 24.17 18.49
C SER A 32 13.63 25.07 17.34
N GLY A 33 12.79 25.29 16.36
CA GLY A 33 13.17 26.12 15.22
C GLY A 33 12.01 26.60 14.38
N LYS A 34 12.30 27.58 13.56
CA LYS A 34 11.41 28.09 12.53
C LYS A 34 11.54 27.29 11.25
N VAL A 35 10.48 27.29 10.43
CA VAL A 35 10.54 26.73 9.08
C VAL A 35 11.60 27.47 8.27
N GLN A 36 12.49 26.71 7.66
CA GLN A 36 13.56 27.18 6.78
C GLN A 36 13.55 26.42 5.48
N THR A 37 14.26 26.91 4.46
CA THR A 37 14.40 26.21 3.19
C THR A 37 15.47 25.12 3.30
N LEU A 38 15.09 23.89 2.98
CA LEU A 38 16.00 22.77 2.78
C LEU A 38 16.09 22.49 1.28
N VAL A 39 17.21 22.87 0.67
CA VAL A 39 17.44 22.86 -0.79
C VAL A 39 16.44 23.78 -1.52
N ALA A 40 15.25 23.31 -1.88
CA ALA A 40 14.20 24.08 -2.55
C ALA A 40 12.82 23.96 -1.87
N GLU A 41 12.75 23.35 -0.68
CA GLU A 41 11.49 23.05 0.00
C GLU A 41 11.46 23.57 1.43
N PRO A 42 10.29 24.01 1.96
CA PRO A 42 10.17 24.38 3.36
C PRO A 42 10.35 23.17 4.28
N SER A 43 11.05 23.35 5.39
CA SER A 43 11.32 22.28 6.37
C SER A 43 11.50 22.83 7.78
N GLY A 44 10.90 22.17 8.77
CA GLY A 44 11.13 22.41 10.20
C GLY A 44 12.29 21.56 10.77
N ILE A 45 13.13 20.95 9.92
CA ILE A 45 14.21 20.06 10.38
C ILE A 45 15.36 20.80 11.08
N PHE A 46 15.54 22.08 10.80
CA PHE A 46 16.61 22.90 11.37
C PHE A 46 16.18 23.47 12.72
N LYS A 47 16.60 22.83 13.80
CA LYS A 47 16.28 23.24 15.17
C LYS A 47 17.52 23.74 15.89
N GLN A 48 17.39 24.87 16.57
CA GLN A 48 18.43 25.52 17.37
C GLN A 48 18.35 25.08 18.82
N VAL A 49 19.50 25.06 19.49
CA VAL A 49 19.55 24.78 20.95
C VAL A 49 18.83 25.88 21.72
N GLN A 50 17.95 25.46 22.59
CA GLN A 50 17.26 26.36 23.53
C GLN A 50 18.04 26.44 24.83
N GLN A 51 18.20 27.66 25.34
CA GLN A 51 18.86 27.95 26.61
C GLN A 51 17.83 28.07 27.73
N GLY A 52 18.13 27.48 28.90
CA GLY A 52 17.26 27.53 30.06
C GLY A 52 15.97 26.69 29.94
N PRO A 53 15.02 26.91 30.86
CA PRO A 53 13.76 26.20 30.90
C PRO A 53 12.86 26.52 29.68
N VAL A 54 12.30 25.49 29.03
CA VAL A 54 11.39 25.63 27.91
C VAL A 54 10.04 25.05 28.31
N PHE A 55 8.98 25.82 28.07
CA PHE A 55 7.61 25.34 28.31
C PHE A 55 7.17 24.41 27.21
N VAL A 56 6.59 23.26 27.61
CA VAL A 56 6.00 22.25 26.73
C VAL A 56 4.56 22.03 27.13
N ASP A 57 3.69 21.90 26.13
CA ASP A 57 2.29 21.56 26.30
C ASP A 57 1.88 20.44 25.30
N GLU A 58 0.60 20.18 25.17
CA GLU A 58 0.05 19.14 24.29
C GLU A 58 0.44 19.31 22.82
N HIS A 59 0.84 20.51 22.41
CA HIS A 59 1.33 20.80 21.06
C HIS A 59 2.87 20.85 20.99
N GLY A 60 3.57 20.55 22.09
CA GLY A 60 5.02 20.54 22.18
C GLY A 60 5.62 21.88 22.57
N ILE A 61 6.72 22.29 21.93
CA ILE A 61 7.42 23.55 22.18
C ILE A 61 6.78 24.65 21.32
N ARG A 62 6.18 25.67 21.93
CA ARG A 62 5.47 26.74 21.21
C ARG A 62 6.31 27.49 20.18
N SER A 63 7.62 27.57 20.37
CA SER A 63 8.53 28.21 19.40
C SER A 63 8.91 27.32 18.22
N ASP A 64 8.49 26.06 18.22
CA ASP A 64 8.80 25.10 17.15
C ASP A 64 7.76 25.17 16.03
N GLU A 65 8.21 25.32 14.79
CA GLU A 65 7.32 25.41 13.63
C GLU A 65 7.34 24.12 12.80
N HIS A 66 6.21 23.82 12.22
CA HIS A 66 5.99 22.65 11.38
C HIS A 66 5.42 23.03 10.01
N VAL A 67 5.80 22.31 8.94
CA VAL A 67 5.32 22.58 7.58
C VAL A 67 3.98 21.89 7.32
N TYR A 68 3.82 20.67 7.83
CA TYR A 68 2.66 19.82 7.49
C TYR A 68 1.71 19.69 8.69
N PRO A 69 0.38 19.71 8.44
CA PRO A 69 -0.63 19.59 9.52
C PRO A 69 -0.44 18.34 10.38
N ILE A 70 -0.02 17.21 9.79
CA ILE A 70 0.21 15.97 10.52
C ILE A 70 1.28 16.08 11.61
N HIS A 71 2.19 17.06 11.54
CA HIS A 71 3.20 17.31 12.57
C HIS A 71 2.68 18.15 13.75
N TRP A 72 1.48 18.71 13.64
CA TRP A 72 0.79 19.42 14.71
C TRP A 72 -0.06 18.53 15.61
N SER A 73 -0.06 17.22 15.36
CA SER A 73 -0.79 16.27 16.19
C SER A 73 -0.22 16.22 17.61
N PRO A 74 -1.06 16.20 18.65
CA PRO A 74 -0.63 15.94 20.02
C PRO A 74 0.19 14.66 20.18
N ASP A 75 0.00 13.70 19.29
CA ASP A 75 0.81 12.47 19.24
C ASP A 75 2.28 12.70 18.89
N ARG A 76 2.62 13.89 18.39
CA ARG A 76 3.95 14.30 17.93
C ARG A 76 4.44 15.57 18.58
N ALA A 77 3.99 15.81 19.80
CA ALA A 77 4.33 17.03 20.54
C ALA A 77 5.85 17.22 20.69
N LEU A 78 6.59 16.13 20.94
CA LEU A 78 8.05 16.17 21.06
C LEU A 78 8.67 14.95 20.35
N HIS A 79 9.72 15.18 19.56
CA HIS A 79 10.56 14.14 18.98
C HIS A 79 11.85 13.99 19.77
N GLN A 80 12.15 12.77 20.26
CA GLN A 80 13.42 12.45 20.91
C GLN A 80 14.30 11.59 20.00
N TYR A 81 15.60 11.83 20.06
CA TYR A 81 16.61 11.05 19.36
C TYR A 81 17.79 10.69 20.29
N ALA A 82 18.24 9.44 20.26
CA ALA A 82 19.33 8.95 21.10
C ALA A 82 20.68 9.54 20.67
N SER A 83 21.37 10.21 21.58
CA SER A 83 22.68 10.83 21.33
C SER A 83 23.75 9.84 20.88
N GLU A 84 23.67 8.60 21.34
CA GLU A 84 24.58 7.50 21.03
C GLU A 84 24.58 7.12 19.55
N HIS A 85 23.48 7.36 18.85
CA HIS A 85 23.38 7.06 17.43
C HIS A 85 24.28 7.95 16.57
N TYR A 86 24.54 9.19 16.96
CA TYR A 86 25.38 10.11 16.19
C TYR A 86 26.81 9.60 16.01
N ALA A 87 27.41 9.09 17.09
CA ALA A 87 28.73 8.47 17.01
C ALA A 87 28.73 7.20 16.16
N SER A 88 27.63 6.45 16.17
CA SER A 88 27.45 5.26 15.35
C SER A 88 27.33 5.61 13.87
N TRP A 89 26.52 6.65 13.51
CA TRP A 89 26.39 7.14 12.14
C TRP A 89 27.71 7.60 11.54
N ARG A 90 28.47 8.41 12.25
CA ARG A 90 29.78 8.90 11.77
C ARG A 90 30.81 7.82 11.50
N ARG A 91 30.64 6.62 12.10
CA ARG A 91 31.52 5.47 11.91
C ARG A 91 31.06 4.49 10.83
N GLU A 92 29.91 4.73 10.20
CA GLU A 92 29.46 3.87 9.10
C GLU A 92 30.20 4.20 7.81
N ASP A 93 30.90 3.22 7.24
CA ASP A 93 31.67 3.38 5.98
C ASP A 93 30.82 3.77 4.77
N VAL A 94 29.50 3.60 4.86
CA VAL A 94 28.57 3.90 3.78
C VAL A 94 28.02 5.32 3.81
N CYS A 95 28.34 6.09 4.85
CA CYS A 95 27.91 7.48 4.99
C CYS A 95 28.85 8.40 4.21
N PRO A 96 28.38 9.10 3.16
CA PRO A 96 29.23 9.94 2.32
C PRO A 96 29.71 11.23 3.02
N LYS A 97 28.93 11.74 3.99
CA LYS A 97 29.20 12.97 4.73
C LYS A 97 28.95 12.78 6.23
N PRO A 98 29.86 12.07 6.95
CA PRO A 98 29.66 11.76 8.36
C PRO A 98 29.55 12.99 9.27
N ASP A 99 30.13 14.12 8.91
CA ASP A 99 30.09 15.37 9.67
C ASP A 99 28.69 16.00 9.77
N LEU A 100 27.80 15.68 8.83
CA LEU A 100 26.40 16.13 8.88
C LEU A 100 25.61 15.46 10.02
N PHE A 101 26.08 14.34 10.56
CA PHE A 101 25.45 13.64 11.68
C PHE A 101 25.89 14.26 13.02
N SER A 102 25.29 15.39 13.34
CA SER A 102 25.47 16.12 14.60
C SER A 102 24.13 16.29 15.32
N TYR A 103 24.14 16.60 16.61
CA TYR A 103 22.92 16.82 17.42
C TYR A 103 21.98 17.82 16.73
N GLY A 104 20.70 17.46 16.61
CA GLY A 104 19.68 18.24 15.88
C GLY A 104 19.52 17.86 14.40
N ALA A 105 20.37 16.97 13.86
CA ALA A 105 20.35 16.65 12.43
C ALA A 105 19.12 15.88 11.95
N PHE A 106 18.41 15.19 12.86
CA PHE A 106 17.17 14.48 12.57
C PHE A 106 15.92 15.36 12.81
N GLY A 107 16.09 16.62 13.22
CA GLY A 107 15.00 17.52 13.55
C GLY A 107 14.32 17.19 14.88
N GLU A 108 15.06 16.58 15.79
CA GLU A 108 14.60 16.25 17.14
C GLU A 108 14.49 17.48 18.04
N ASN A 109 13.51 17.45 18.95
CA ASN A 109 13.35 18.43 20.01
C ASN A 109 14.21 18.10 21.22
N ILE A 110 14.38 16.78 21.50
CA ILE A 110 15.16 16.28 22.62
C ILE A 110 16.32 15.42 22.10
N VAL A 111 17.53 15.87 22.38
CA VAL A 111 18.71 15.01 22.29
C VAL A 111 18.92 14.39 23.67
N GLY A 112 18.64 13.09 23.78
CA GLY A 112 18.70 12.37 25.06
C GLY A 112 19.77 11.29 25.07
N THR A 113 20.17 10.85 26.26
CA THR A 113 21.07 9.71 26.47
C THR A 113 20.46 8.68 27.41
N GLY A 114 20.94 7.42 27.35
CA GLY A 114 20.47 6.30 28.19
C GLY A 114 19.21 5.59 27.65
N MET A 115 18.54 6.18 26.69
CA MET A 115 17.29 5.69 26.09
C MET A 115 17.48 5.49 24.59
N ASN A 116 16.98 4.38 24.06
CA ASN A 116 17.03 4.08 22.62
C ASN A 116 15.83 3.19 22.21
N GLU A 117 15.73 2.88 20.92
CA GLU A 117 14.60 2.12 20.36
C GLU A 117 14.50 0.69 20.90
N ASP A 118 15.58 0.12 21.47
CA ASP A 118 15.57 -1.22 22.05
C ASP A 118 14.94 -1.23 23.45
N ASN A 119 15.08 -0.14 24.22
CA ASN A 119 14.68 -0.07 25.61
C ASN A 119 13.53 0.88 25.95
N VAL A 120 13.00 1.61 24.97
CA VAL A 120 11.80 2.47 25.10
C VAL A 120 10.62 1.76 24.45
N CYS A 121 9.47 1.65 25.15
CA CYS A 121 8.25 1.01 24.63
C CYS A 121 7.15 2.02 24.33
N VAL A 122 6.28 1.71 23.36
CA VAL A 122 5.08 2.52 23.12
C VAL A 122 4.13 2.43 24.32
N GLY A 123 3.60 3.58 24.71
CA GLY A 123 2.81 3.74 25.94
C GLY A 123 3.65 3.87 27.22
N ASP A 124 4.99 3.80 27.14
CA ASP A 124 5.83 4.15 28.31
C ASP A 124 5.54 5.58 28.73
N VAL A 125 5.36 5.78 30.02
CA VAL A 125 5.15 7.11 30.62
C VAL A 125 6.42 7.52 31.35
N TYR A 126 6.94 8.68 31.00
CA TYR A 126 8.13 9.24 31.64
C TYR A 126 7.79 10.55 32.35
N ARG A 127 8.37 10.75 33.54
CA ARG A 127 8.44 12.06 34.19
C ARG A 127 9.76 12.71 33.79
N ILE A 128 9.67 13.94 33.29
CA ILE A 128 10.82 14.79 32.93
C ILE A 128 10.96 15.89 33.97
N GLY A 129 12.14 15.99 34.57
CA GLY A 129 12.42 16.97 35.63
C GLY A 129 11.41 16.86 36.78
N ALA A 130 10.88 18.00 37.23
CA ALA A 130 10.03 18.06 38.41
C ALA A 130 8.59 17.58 38.16
N SER A 131 7.97 17.95 37.03
CA SER A 131 6.50 17.80 36.90
C SER A 131 5.97 17.44 35.50
N VAL A 132 6.78 17.56 34.46
CA VAL A 132 6.30 17.24 33.10
C VAL A 132 6.16 15.75 32.94
N VAL A 133 5.01 15.30 32.39
CA VAL A 133 4.73 13.89 32.11
C VAL A 133 4.49 13.72 30.63
N VAL A 134 5.23 12.79 30.02
CA VAL A 134 5.13 12.46 28.60
C VAL A 134 4.88 10.97 28.40
N GLU A 135 4.24 10.63 27.29
CA GLU A 135 3.96 9.25 26.88
C GLU A 135 4.50 8.98 25.48
N VAL A 136 5.16 7.85 25.29
CA VAL A 136 5.65 7.40 23.98
C VAL A 136 4.47 7.00 23.09
N SER A 137 4.26 7.73 22.02
CA SER A 137 3.12 7.55 21.09
C SER A 137 3.42 6.64 19.91
N GLU A 138 4.59 6.80 19.30
CA GLU A 138 4.98 6.08 18.09
C GLU A 138 6.49 6.13 17.81
N PRO A 139 7.04 5.15 17.08
CA PRO A 139 8.33 5.32 16.41
C PRO A 139 8.28 6.48 15.41
N ARG A 140 9.24 7.37 15.42
CA ARG A 140 9.29 8.44 14.41
C ARG A 140 9.32 7.83 13.01
N SER A 141 8.48 8.35 12.11
CA SER A 141 8.45 7.97 10.70
C SER A 141 9.39 8.88 9.89
N PRO A 142 10.54 8.39 9.44
CA PRO A 142 11.47 9.18 8.64
C PRO A 142 10.90 9.47 7.25
N CYS A 143 11.25 10.62 6.66
CA CYS A 143 10.82 11.01 5.32
C CYS A 143 12.02 11.31 4.41
N TYR A 144 11.77 11.47 3.10
CA TYR A 144 12.80 11.72 2.08
C TYR A 144 13.66 12.98 2.35
N LYS A 145 13.18 13.91 3.16
CA LYS A 145 13.97 15.09 3.57
C LYS A 145 15.27 14.73 4.30
N LEU A 146 15.37 13.52 4.87
CA LEU A 146 16.65 13.03 5.39
C LEU A 146 17.69 12.82 4.29
N ASN A 147 17.28 12.42 3.08
CA ASN A 147 18.19 12.30 1.96
C ASN A 147 18.79 13.67 1.59
N LEU A 148 17.95 14.71 1.54
CA LEU A 148 18.36 16.08 1.29
C LEU A 148 19.24 16.62 2.43
N ARG A 149 18.85 16.37 3.68
CA ARG A 149 19.55 16.87 4.88
C ARG A 149 20.97 16.31 5.03
N PHE A 150 21.12 15.01 4.71
CA PHE A 150 22.42 14.32 4.80
C PHE A 150 23.18 14.26 3.47
N GLU A 151 22.63 14.88 2.41
CA GLU A 151 23.16 14.81 1.05
C GLU A 151 23.51 13.36 0.66
N TRP A 152 22.62 12.47 1.00
CA TRP A 152 22.78 11.02 0.83
C TRP A 152 21.47 10.36 0.40
N ASP A 153 21.32 9.98 -0.87
CA ASP A 153 20.09 9.44 -1.46
C ASP A 153 19.54 8.18 -0.74
N ARG A 154 20.37 7.53 0.06
CA ARG A 154 20.02 6.33 0.81
C ARG A 154 19.84 6.56 2.31
N ALA A 155 19.90 7.80 2.79
CA ALA A 155 19.80 8.09 4.22
C ALA A 155 18.47 7.62 4.80
N LEU A 156 17.33 7.95 4.15
CA LEU A 156 16.00 7.49 4.55
C LEU A 156 15.95 5.97 4.69
N LYS A 157 16.42 5.26 3.66
CA LYS A 157 16.38 3.80 3.61
C LYS A 157 17.27 3.18 4.69
N ARG A 158 18.46 3.73 4.90
CA ARG A 158 19.39 3.27 5.93
C ARG A 158 18.84 3.49 7.34
N VAL A 159 18.28 4.67 7.61
CA VAL A 159 17.64 5.01 8.90
C VAL A 159 16.47 4.06 9.17
N SER A 160 15.60 3.84 8.19
CA SER A 160 14.47 2.91 8.31
C SER A 160 14.91 1.47 8.61
N ARG A 161 15.91 0.95 7.87
CA ARG A 161 16.40 -0.42 8.04
C ARG A 161 17.10 -0.69 9.36
N THR A 162 17.78 0.30 9.90
CA THR A 162 18.45 0.18 11.20
C THR A 162 17.52 0.45 12.37
N ALA A 163 16.30 0.97 12.10
CA ALA A 163 15.32 1.44 13.07
C ALA A 163 15.85 2.55 14.01
N ARG A 164 16.99 3.19 13.71
CA ARG A 164 17.51 4.34 14.46
C ARG A 164 16.77 5.61 14.06
N THR A 165 15.52 5.70 14.47
CA THR A 165 14.57 6.75 14.03
C THR A 165 14.21 7.74 15.13
N GLY A 166 14.46 7.39 16.40
CA GLY A 166 13.86 8.06 17.52
C GLY A 166 12.36 7.75 17.63
N TRP A 167 11.69 8.44 18.52
CA TRP A 167 10.27 8.28 18.80
C TRP A 167 9.62 9.61 19.14
N ASN A 168 8.29 9.65 19.06
CA ASN A 168 7.49 10.79 19.42
C ASN A 168 6.84 10.60 20.79
N PHE A 169 6.58 11.72 21.46
CA PHE A 169 5.84 11.79 22.71
C PHE A 169 4.55 12.60 22.57
N ARG A 170 3.52 12.19 23.32
CA ARG A 170 2.43 13.03 23.79
C ARG A 170 2.83 13.68 25.10
N VAL A 171 2.46 14.94 25.32
CA VAL A 171 2.61 15.61 26.61
C VAL A 171 1.30 15.40 27.39
N ARG A 172 1.36 14.61 28.48
CA ARG A 172 0.20 14.37 29.37
C ARG A 172 0.05 15.48 30.43
N THR A 173 1.18 16.02 30.91
CA THR A 173 1.21 17.12 31.87
C THR A 173 2.19 18.16 31.38
N ALA A 174 1.66 19.35 31.10
CA ALA A 174 2.46 20.48 30.65
C ALA A 174 3.35 21.05 31.75
N GLY A 175 4.44 21.74 31.37
CA GLY A 175 5.37 22.36 32.29
C GLY A 175 6.68 22.76 31.64
N TYR A 176 7.65 23.08 32.46
CA TYR A 176 8.99 23.48 32.00
C TYR A 176 9.96 22.30 32.06
N ILE A 177 10.75 22.15 31.01
CA ILE A 177 11.87 21.20 30.94
C ILE A 177 13.14 21.96 30.51
N CYS A 178 14.30 21.43 30.89
CA CYS A 178 15.58 22.02 30.49
C CYS A 178 16.65 20.97 30.20
N ALA A 179 17.72 21.37 29.54
CA ALA A 179 18.91 20.54 29.43
C ALA A 179 19.45 20.22 30.82
N GLY A 180 19.78 18.95 31.04
CA GLY A 180 20.18 18.43 32.37
C GLY A 180 19.08 17.67 33.09
N ASP A 181 17.80 17.87 32.75
CA ASP A 181 16.69 17.15 33.38
C ASP A 181 16.80 15.63 33.15
N GLU A 182 16.42 14.86 34.18
CA GLU A 182 16.30 13.43 34.11
C GLU A 182 14.91 13.05 33.55
N MET A 183 14.90 11.94 32.83
CA MET A 183 13.71 11.29 32.29
C MET A 183 13.55 9.93 32.99
N VAL A 184 12.60 9.85 33.91
CA VAL A 184 12.38 8.66 34.74
C VAL A 184 11.15 7.92 34.27
N LEU A 185 11.28 6.63 33.98
CA LEU A 185 10.17 5.74 33.65
C LEU A 185 9.22 5.61 34.83
N VAL A 186 7.95 5.91 34.65
CA VAL A 186 6.88 5.85 35.66
C VAL A 186 5.99 4.63 35.42
N GLU A 187 5.59 4.39 34.17
CA GLU A 187 4.69 3.31 33.78
C GLU A 187 5.18 2.64 32.50
N ARG A 188 5.02 1.30 32.40
CA ARG A 188 5.30 0.50 31.21
C ARG A 188 4.18 -0.50 30.95
N PRO A 189 3.11 -0.10 30.25
CA PRO A 189 1.97 -0.98 29.99
C PRO A 189 2.27 -2.07 28.94
N ASN A 190 3.21 -1.82 28.03
CA ASN A 190 3.46 -2.68 26.86
C ASN A 190 4.94 -3.12 26.77
N PRO A 191 5.47 -3.93 27.69
CA PRO A 191 6.91 -4.21 27.80
C PRO A 191 7.51 -4.93 26.58
N ARG A 192 6.70 -5.65 25.79
CA ARG A 192 7.15 -6.31 24.55
C ARG A 192 7.19 -5.38 23.34
N TRP A 193 6.53 -4.22 23.42
CA TRP A 193 6.34 -3.31 22.30
C TRP A 193 7.33 -2.14 22.33
N SER A 194 8.64 -2.48 22.31
CA SER A 194 9.65 -1.45 22.14
C SER A 194 9.49 -0.73 20.80
N VAL A 195 9.99 0.50 20.71
CA VAL A 195 10.04 1.28 19.48
C VAL A 195 10.64 0.45 18.34
N LEU A 196 11.71 -0.30 18.62
CA LEU A 196 12.31 -1.24 17.68
C LEU A 196 11.32 -2.34 17.28
N ASN A 197 10.65 -2.98 18.23
CA ASN A 197 9.74 -4.09 17.94
C ASN A 197 8.54 -3.64 17.10
N VAL A 198 7.99 -2.45 17.34
CA VAL A 198 6.98 -1.85 16.47
C VAL A 198 7.51 -1.72 15.03
N LYS A 199 8.72 -1.17 14.85
CA LYS A 199 9.34 -1.08 13.51
C LYS A 199 9.60 -2.45 12.88
N ARG A 200 10.06 -3.44 13.64
CA ARG A 200 10.29 -4.80 13.16
C ARG A 200 8.99 -5.47 12.69
N VAL A 201 7.91 -5.30 13.44
CA VAL A 201 6.59 -5.84 13.06
C VAL A 201 6.05 -5.16 11.82
N ILE A 202 6.26 -3.85 11.64
CA ILE A 202 5.82 -3.13 10.43
C ILE A 202 6.68 -3.48 9.21
N GLN A 203 8.01 -3.58 9.34
CA GLN A 203 8.96 -3.60 8.22
C GLN A 203 9.71 -4.92 8.03
N GLY A 204 9.63 -5.87 8.96
CA GLY A 204 10.31 -7.18 8.87
C GLY A 204 9.89 -7.97 7.64
N LYS A 205 10.77 -8.79 7.08
CA LYS A 205 10.51 -9.60 5.89
C LYS A 205 9.31 -10.55 6.09
N SER A 206 9.31 -11.25 7.20
CA SER A 206 8.25 -12.19 7.57
C SER A 206 7.90 -12.00 9.04
N VAL A 207 6.63 -11.81 9.35
CA VAL A 207 6.16 -11.55 10.71
C VAL A 207 4.96 -12.44 11.00
N ALA A 208 4.95 -13.06 12.19
CA ALA A 208 3.81 -13.86 12.64
C ALA A 208 2.55 -12.99 12.69
N LEU A 209 1.49 -13.44 12.03
CA LEU A 209 0.24 -12.69 11.89
C LEU A 209 -0.38 -12.29 13.24
N PRO A 210 -0.35 -13.11 14.31
CA PRO A 210 -0.83 -12.69 15.62
C PRO A 210 -0.15 -11.43 16.17
N LEU A 211 1.15 -11.23 15.89
CA LEU A 211 1.87 -10.02 16.32
C LEU A 211 1.42 -8.78 15.54
N VAL A 212 1.18 -8.94 14.23
CA VAL A 212 0.64 -7.85 13.42
C VAL A 212 -0.75 -7.46 13.89
N ALA A 213 -1.59 -8.47 14.20
CA ALA A 213 -2.93 -8.30 14.74
C ALA A 213 -2.91 -7.60 16.12
N GLU A 214 -2.02 -8.03 17.00
CA GLU A 214 -1.83 -7.39 18.32
C GLU A 214 -1.48 -5.90 18.16
N LEU A 215 -0.57 -5.56 17.23
CA LEU A 215 -0.19 -4.17 16.97
C LEU A 215 -1.37 -3.33 16.43
N CYS A 216 -2.26 -3.92 15.61
CA CYS A 216 -3.48 -3.25 15.15
C CYS A 216 -4.41 -2.84 16.30
N ASN A 217 -4.39 -3.61 17.40
CA ASN A 217 -5.28 -3.43 18.56
C ASN A 217 -4.66 -2.62 19.70
N LEU A 218 -3.43 -2.13 19.56
CA LEU A 218 -2.79 -1.30 20.58
C LEU A 218 -3.32 0.13 20.53
N ASP A 219 -4.19 0.51 21.45
CA ASP A 219 -4.78 1.85 21.51
C ASP A 219 -3.75 2.96 21.79
N VAL A 220 -2.65 2.62 22.46
CA VAL A 220 -1.58 3.58 22.81
C VAL A 220 -0.81 4.10 21.60
N VAL A 221 -0.77 3.35 20.49
CA VAL A 221 -0.10 3.81 19.26
C VAL A 221 -1.04 4.66 18.41
N THR A 222 -0.45 5.50 17.57
CA THR A 222 -1.20 6.37 16.66
C THR A 222 -2.01 5.58 15.62
N SER A 223 -3.06 6.20 15.08
CA SER A 223 -3.83 5.62 13.96
C SER A 223 -2.94 5.24 12.81
N MET A 224 -1.94 6.07 12.47
CA MET A 224 -0.99 5.78 11.40
C MET A 224 -0.21 4.48 11.62
N VAL A 225 0.25 4.20 12.84
CA VAL A 225 0.95 2.94 13.17
C VAL A 225 -0.02 1.75 13.01
N ARG A 226 -1.26 1.88 13.50
CA ARG A 226 -2.30 0.87 13.34
C ARG A 226 -2.63 0.62 11.86
N ASP A 227 -2.69 1.67 11.05
CA ASP A 227 -2.97 1.56 9.61
C ASP A 227 -1.81 0.86 8.87
N PHE A 228 -0.56 1.14 9.21
CA PHE A 228 0.57 0.37 8.68
C PHE A 228 0.50 -1.11 9.05
N ALA A 229 0.14 -1.42 10.29
CA ALA A 229 -0.03 -2.81 10.72
C ALA A 229 -1.22 -3.47 10.00
N ARG A 230 -2.35 -2.78 9.85
CA ARG A 230 -3.53 -3.26 9.11
C ARG A 230 -3.21 -3.52 7.64
N ASN A 231 -2.55 -2.58 6.96
CA ASN A 231 -2.12 -2.76 5.57
C ASN A 231 -1.20 -3.96 5.40
N ARG A 232 -0.27 -4.15 6.35
CA ARG A 232 0.58 -5.34 6.37
C ARG A 232 -0.22 -6.62 6.59
N LEU A 233 -1.14 -6.62 7.55
CA LEU A 233 -2.00 -7.76 7.82
C LEU A 233 -2.80 -8.13 6.57
N GLN A 234 -3.38 -7.16 5.90
CA GLN A 234 -4.14 -7.37 4.66
C GLN A 234 -3.24 -7.93 3.55
N ALA A 235 -2.08 -7.34 3.31
CA ALA A 235 -1.18 -7.74 2.21
C ALA A 235 -0.53 -9.13 2.41
N THR A 236 -0.45 -9.65 3.63
CA THR A 236 0.22 -10.92 3.90
C THR A 236 -0.63 -12.11 3.43
N PRO A 237 -0.09 -13.06 2.64
CA PRO A 237 -0.82 -14.26 2.22
C PRO A 237 -1.28 -15.12 3.41
N LYS A 238 -2.51 -15.60 3.36
CA LYS A 238 -3.15 -16.41 4.42
C LYS A 238 -3.79 -17.66 3.84
N ARG A 239 -3.97 -18.66 4.69
CA ARG A 239 -4.64 -19.92 4.31
C ARG A 239 -6.13 -19.85 4.60
N TYR A 240 -6.92 -20.17 3.60
CA TYR A 240 -8.38 -20.20 3.64
C TYR A 240 -8.93 -21.55 3.27
N VAL A 241 -10.05 -21.92 3.88
CA VAL A 241 -10.80 -23.14 3.59
C VAL A 241 -12.00 -22.76 2.73
N ALA A 242 -12.24 -23.47 1.65
CA ALA A 242 -13.47 -23.38 0.87
C ALA A 242 -14.64 -23.90 1.72
N VAL A 243 -15.60 -23.02 2.03
CA VAL A 243 -16.75 -23.35 2.91
C VAL A 243 -18.08 -23.42 2.17
N ASP A 244 -18.16 -22.83 0.97
CA ASP A 244 -19.34 -22.90 0.12
C ASP A 244 -18.95 -22.78 -1.36
N ILE A 245 -19.61 -23.58 -2.20
CA ILE A 245 -19.44 -23.60 -3.66
C ILE A 245 -20.83 -23.70 -4.28
N ARG A 246 -21.30 -22.62 -4.91
CA ARG A 246 -22.62 -22.62 -5.55
C ARG A 246 -22.55 -22.19 -7.02
N SER A 247 -23.40 -22.75 -7.86
CA SER A 247 -23.60 -22.28 -9.21
C SER A 247 -24.49 -21.04 -9.21
N VAL A 248 -23.97 -19.95 -9.80
CA VAL A 248 -24.73 -18.70 -9.99
C VAL A 248 -25.44 -18.75 -11.35
N THR A 249 -24.73 -19.26 -12.36
CA THR A 249 -25.27 -19.59 -13.68
C THR A 249 -24.68 -20.92 -14.13
N SER A 250 -25.03 -21.41 -15.33
CA SER A 250 -24.40 -22.59 -15.91
C SER A 250 -22.88 -22.47 -16.06
N ARG A 251 -22.36 -21.25 -16.18
CA ARG A 251 -20.95 -20.94 -16.43
C ARG A 251 -20.25 -20.21 -15.30
N VAL A 252 -20.95 -19.79 -14.26
CA VAL A 252 -20.38 -19.00 -13.16
C VAL A 252 -20.63 -19.68 -11.83
N ARG A 253 -19.57 -19.88 -11.07
CA ARG A 253 -19.63 -20.33 -9.67
C ARG A 253 -19.28 -19.18 -8.72
N GLN A 254 -19.97 -19.13 -7.60
CA GLN A 254 -19.53 -18.38 -6.43
C GLN A 254 -18.79 -19.33 -5.49
N LEU A 255 -17.58 -18.96 -5.10
CA LEU A 255 -16.74 -19.69 -4.17
C LEU A 255 -16.59 -18.84 -2.91
N THR A 256 -16.94 -19.40 -1.74
CA THR A 256 -16.81 -18.72 -0.45
C THR A 256 -15.71 -19.39 0.36
N PHE A 257 -14.80 -18.57 0.86
CA PHE A 257 -13.64 -18.98 1.63
C PHE A 257 -13.66 -18.38 3.02
N GLN A 258 -13.22 -19.14 4.01
CA GLN A 258 -13.09 -18.71 5.39
C GLN A 258 -11.66 -18.87 5.86
N LEU A 259 -11.15 -17.88 6.58
CA LEU A 259 -9.81 -17.91 7.15
C LEU A 259 -9.67 -19.13 8.07
N ARG A 260 -8.61 -19.91 7.87
CA ARG A 260 -8.39 -21.16 8.62
C ARG A 260 -8.13 -20.91 10.11
N GLU A 261 -7.41 -19.83 10.41
CA GLU A 261 -7.08 -19.40 11.77
C GLU A 261 -7.58 -17.95 11.92
N PRO A 262 -8.83 -17.76 12.40
CA PRO A 262 -9.41 -16.41 12.51
C PRO A 262 -8.61 -15.55 13.48
N PHE A 263 -8.48 -14.27 13.16
CA PHE A 263 -7.90 -13.28 14.05
C PHE A 263 -8.98 -12.64 14.92
N ALA A 264 -8.63 -12.27 16.14
CA ALA A 264 -9.48 -11.48 17.02
C ALA A 264 -9.48 -9.99 16.61
N ILE A 265 -9.70 -9.69 15.32
CA ILE A 265 -9.78 -8.33 14.79
C ILE A 265 -11.12 -8.16 14.10
N ASN A 266 -11.82 -7.06 14.41
CA ASN A 266 -12.93 -6.59 13.61
C ASN A 266 -12.36 -5.96 12.34
N GLU A 267 -12.18 -6.76 11.30
CA GLU A 267 -11.74 -6.25 10.00
C GLU A 267 -12.93 -5.66 9.25
N PRO A 268 -12.78 -4.46 8.68
CA PRO A 268 -13.78 -3.92 7.78
C PRO A 268 -13.91 -4.81 6.55
N ALA A 269 -15.02 -4.70 5.85
CA ALA A 269 -15.17 -5.28 4.51
C ALA A 269 -14.00 -4.87 3.61
N PHE A 270 -13.67 -5.70 2.63
CA PHE A 270 -12.65 -5.33 1.65
C PHE A 270 -13.01 -4.02 0.96
N GLY A 271 -11.98 -3.18 0.77
CA GLY A 271 -12.13 -1.90 0.11
C GLY A 271 -12.60 -2.00 -1.35
N GLU A 272 -12.85 -0.86 -1.92
CA GLU A 272 -13.28 -0.69 -3.31
C GLU A 272 -12.30 -1.36 -4.28
N PHE A 273 -12.83 -1.93 -5.36
CA PHE A 273 -12.05 -2.58 -6.41
C PHE A 273 -11.08 -3.66 -5.90
N ALA A 274 -11.37 -4.25 -4.74
CA ALA A 274 -10.52 -5.27 -4.15
C ALA A 274 -10.53 -6.56 -4.98
N PHE A 275 -9.37 -7.15 -5.13
CA PHE A 275 -9.22 -8.48 -5.71
C PHE A 275 -8.40 -9.40 -4.80
N ALA A 276 -8.59 -10.69 -4.97
CA ALA A 276 -7.82 -11.72 -4.29
C ALA A 276 -6.87 -12.39 -5.30
N GLN A 277 -5.57 -12.37 -4.98
CA GLN A 277 -4.63 -13.29 -5.62
C GLN A 277 -4.67 -14.61 -4.86
N ILE A 278 -5.16 -15.66 -5.50
CA ILE A 278 -5.27 -16.98 -4.89
C ILE A 278 -4.28 -17.96 -5.51
N GLU A 279 -3.65 -18.75 -4.65
CA GLU A 279 -2.85 -19.91 -5.03
C GLU A 279 -3.57 -21.19 -4.62
N PHE A 280 -3.76 -22.08 -5.55
CA PHE A 280 -4.53 -23.32 -5.39
C PHE A 280 -4.02 -24.41 -6.31
N GLY A 281 -4.48 -25.64 -6.09
CA GLY A 281 -4.10 -26.80 -6.90
C GLY A 281 -3.75 -28.01 -6.06
N THR A 282 -3.16 -29.01 -6.70
CA THR A 282 -2.65 -30.25 -6.10
C THR A 282 -1.14 -30.37 -6.33
N GLU A 283 -0.53 -31.42 -5.78
CA GLU A 283 0.87 -31.74 -6.07
C GLU A 283 1.04 -32.00 -7.57
N GLY A 284 1.88 -31.20 -8.23
CA GLY A 284 2.11 -31.25 -9.68
C GLY A 284 1.20 -30.35 -10.54
N GLU A 285 0.12 -29.77 -9.99
CA GLU A 285 -0.79 -28.90 -10.72
C GLU A 285 -1.13 -27.66 -9.87
N ARG A 286 -0.31 -26.60 -9.93
CA ARG A 286 -0.47 -25.38 -9.15
C ARG A 286 -0.83 -24.19 -10.02
N TYR A 287 -1.73 -23.37 -9.49
CA TYR A 287 -2.21 -22.15 -10.14
C TYR A 287 -2.10 -20.96 -9.20
N SER A 288 -1.73 -19.80 -9.76
CA SER A 288 -1.88 -18.49 -9.14
C SER A 288 -2.76 -17.63 -10.03
N ARG A 289 -3.86 -17.09 -9.50
CA ARG A 289 -4.84 -16.31 -10.26
C ARG A 289 -5.43 -15.20 -9.41
N SER A 290 -5.77 -14.09 -10.06
CA SER A 290 -6.47 -12.97 -9.43
C SER A 290 -7.95 -12.99 -9.79
N TYR A 291 -8.80 -12.75 -8.81
CA TYR A 291 -10.25 -12.65 -8.97
C TYR A 291 -10.77 -11.47 -8.16
N SER A 292 -11.75 -10.72 -8.70
CA SER A 292 -12.42 -9.68 -7.93
C SER A 292 -13.17 -10.28 -6.74
N ILE A 293 -13.09 -9.61 -5.59
CA ILE A 293 -13.83 -9.99 -4.40
C ILE A 293 -15.26 -9.49 -4.55
N VAL A 294 -16.20 -10.41 -4.50
CA VAL A 294 -17.64 -10.12 -4.66
C VAL A 294 -18.27 -9.59 -3.38
N SER A 295 -17.80 -10.09 -2.24
CA SER A 295 -18.26 -9.67 -0.90
C SER A 295 -17.38 -10.25 0.19
N GLY A 296 -17.48 -9.68 1.39
CA GLY A 296 -16.83 -10.18 2.61
C GLY A 296 -15.68 -9.34 3.10
N ASP A 297 -14.97 -9.89 4.06
CA ASP A 297 -13.83 -9.30 4.74
C ASP A 297 -12.66 -10.30 4.80
N LEU A 298 -11.62 -9.94 5.54
CA LEU A 298 -10.42 -10.77 5.67
C LEU A 298 -10.68 -12.13 6.33
N ASN A 299 -11.74 -12.27 7.13
CA ASN A 299 -12.10 -13.54 7.78
C ASN A 299 -12.91 -14.46 6.87
N ARG A 300 -13.79 -13.86 6.03
CA ARG A 300 -14.65 -14.60 5.12
C ARG A 300 -14.96 -13.77 3.87
N PHE A 301 -14.66 -14.31 2.69
CA PHE A 301 -14.90 -13.61 1.42
C PHE A 301 -15.45 -14.56 0.35
N SER A 302 -16.03 -13.96 -0.69
CA SER A 302 -16.54 -14.69 -1.85
C SER A 302 -15.94 -14.17 -3.15
N LEU A 303 -15.70 -15.09 -4.07
CA LEU A 303 -15.24 -14.84 -5.45
C LEU A 303 -16.29 -15.31 -6.45
N GLY A 304 -16.41 -14.61 -7.58
CA GLY A 304 -17.14 -15.06 -8.75
C GLY A 304 -16.17 -15.59 -9.81
N VAL A 305 -16.30 -16.84 -10.20
CA VAL A 305 -15.41 -17.49 -11.16
C VAL A 305 -16.19 -17.98 -12.38
N ALA A 306 -15.91 -17.43 -13.55
CA ALA A 306 -16.46 -17.92 -14.81
C ALA A 306 -15.65 -19.12 -15.33
N HIS A 307 -16.35 -20.08 -15.93
CA HIS A 307 -15.72 -21.14 -16.70
C HIS A 307 -15.24 -20.55 -18.03
N ASP A 308 -13.93 -20.57 -18.23
CA ASP A 308 -13.28 -20.12 -19.46
C ASP A 308 -12.94 -21.33 -20.33
N ASP A 309 -13.49 -21.38 -21.54
CA ASP A 309 -13.27 -22.47 -22.49
C ASP A 309 -11.82 -22.53 -22.99
N HIS A 310 -11.14 -21.38 -22.99
CA HIS A 310 -9.72 -21.23 -23.34
C HIS A 310 -8.80 -21.20 -22.10
N SER A 311 -9.30 -21.71 -20.97
CA SER A 311 -8.60 -21.69 -19.69
C SER A 311 -7.23 -22.36 -19.76
N ARG A 312 -6.24 -21.68 -19.16
CA ARG A 312 -4.92 -22.27 -18.85
C ARG A 312 -4.97 -23.19 -17.61
N GLY A 313 -6.09 -23.88 -17.39
CA GLY A 313 -6.33 -24.83 -16.31
C GLY A 313 -6.97 -24.25 -15.04
N GLY A 314 -6.68 -23.02 -14.66
CA GLY A 314 -7.09 -22.46 -13.37
C GLY A 314 -8.61 -22.41 -13.17
N SER A 315 -9.38 -21.75 -14.06
CA SER A 315 -10.85 -21.71 -13.92
C SER A 315 -11.48 -23.09 -14.03
N ARG A 316 -10.93 -23.96 -14.89
CA ARG A 316 -11.36 -25.36 -15.00
C ARG A 316 -11.17 -26.09 -13.67
N PHE A 317 -10.01 -25.96 -13.02
CA PHE A 317 -9.75 -26.56 -11.71
C PHE A 317 -10.78 -26.11 -10.67
N LEU A 318 -11.03 -24.79 -10.56
CA LEU A 318 -12.01 -24.23 -9.63
C LEU A 318 -13.45 -24.68 -9.92
N HIS A 319 -13.77 -25.00 -11.20
CA HIS A 319 -15.08 -25.51 -11.57
C HIS A 319 -15.24 -27.04 -11.41
N THR A 320 -14.16 -27.81 -11.51
CA THR A 320 -14.29 -29.26 -11.60
C THR A 320 -13.63 -30.03 -10.47
N LYS A 321 -12.57 -29.48 -9.87
CA LYS A 321 -11.74 -30.18 -8.87
C LYS A 321 -11.88 -29.61 -7.47
N LEU A 322 -12.08 -28.29 -7.31
CA LEU A 322 -12.20 -27.65 -6.00
C LEU A 322 -13.44 -28.17 -5.26
N LYS A 323 -13.26 -28.54 -3.98
CA LYS A 323 -14.31 -29.03 -3.08
C LYS A 323 -14.36 -28.21 -1.81
N VAL A 324 -15.52 -28.23 -1.14
CA VAL A 324 -15.64 -27.71 0.24
C VAL A 324 -14.66 -28.48 1.13
N GLY A 325 -13.91 -27.76 1.95
CA GLY A 325 -12.84 -28.28 2.78
C GLY A 325 -11.43 -28.10 2.17
N ASP A 326 -11.31 -27.85 0.87
CA ASP A 326 -10.01 -27.59 0.24
C ASP A 326 -9.42 -26.26 0.74
N VAL A 327 -8.08 -26.23 0.80
CA VAL A 327 -7.33 -25.08 1.30
C VAL A 327 -6.65 -24.34 0.16
N ILE A 328 -6.85 -23.04 0.13
CA ILE A 328 -6.13 -22.12 -0.76
C ILE A 328 -5.25 -21.17 0.05
N THR A 329 -4.26 -20.57 -0.60
CA THR A 329 -3.57 -19.38 -0.07
C THR A 329 -4.12 -18.15 -0.78
N MET A 330 -4.42 -17.09 -0.04
CA MET A 330 -4.92 -15.82 -0.60
C MET A 330 -4.15 -14.64 -0.02
N ALA A 331 -3.77 -13.74 -0.90
CA ALA A 331 -3.34 -12.38 -0.58
C ALA A 331 -4.31 -11.39 -1.21
N PRO A 332 -4.95 -10.51 -0.44
CA PRO A 332 -5.77 -9.46 -1.02
C PRO A 332 -4.88 -8.44 -1.73
N GLY A 333 -5.33 -7.98 -2.88
CA GLY A 333 -4.73 -6.89 -3.63
C GLY A 333 -5.75 -5.76 -3.78
N GLY A 334 -5.26 -4.54 -3.76
CA GLY A 334 -6.04 -3.36 -4.09
C GLY A 334 -5.69 -2.83 -5.48
N VAL A 335 -6.48 -1.87 -5.95
CA VAL A 335 -6.18 -1.08 -7.15
C VAL A 335 -5.94 0.37 -6.71
N PRO A 336 -4.75 0.70 -6.18
CA PRO A 336 -4.46 2.01 -5.57
C PRO A 336 -4.81 3.18 -6.49
N LYS A 337 -4.47 3.06 -7.78
CA LYS A 337 -4.78 4.10 -8.76
C LYS A 337 -6.29 4.34 -8.91
N ALA A 338 -7.10 3.29 -8.91
CA ALA A 338 -8.55 3.42 -8.99
C ALA A 338 -9.14 4.16 -7.79
N VAL A 339 -8.61 3.88 -6.60
CA VAL A 339 -8.99 4.56 -5.35
C VAL A 339 -8.52 6.02 -5.35
N GLU A 340 -7.29 6.30 -5.79
CA GLU A 340 -6.78 7.67 -5.93
C GLU A 340 -7.61 8.50 -6.91
N ASP A 341 -7.94 7.93 -8.07
CA ASP A 341 -8.78 8.59 -9.09
C ASP A 341 -10.21 8.82 -8.56
N GLU A 342 -10.77 7.88 -7.80
CA GLU A 342 -12.10 8.02 -7.17
C GLU A 342 -12.10 9.15 -6.15
N ASN A 343 -11.13 9.16 -5.24
CA ASN A 343 -11.00 10.20 -4.23
C ASN A 343 -10.83 11.58 -4.88
N LYS A 344 -10.00 11.69 -5.90
CA LYS A 344 -9.84 12.93 -6.66
C LYS A 344 -11.17 13.42 -7.24
N CYS A 345 -11.95 12.52 -7.85
CA CYS A 345 -13.25 12.87 -8.41
C CYS A 345 -14.25 13.34 -7.35
N ILE A 346 -14.20 12.76 -6.15
CA ILE A 346 -15.06 13.15 -5.02
C ILE A 346 -14.62 14.51 -4.46
N ASP A 347 -13.34 14.68 -4.16
CA ASP A 347 -12.78 15.88 -3.53
C ASP A 347 -12.94 17.12 -4.42
N GLU A 348 -12.81 16.96 -5.73
CA GLU A 348 -12.96 18.04 -6.71
C GLU A 348 -14.41 18.27 -7.14
N GLY A 349 -15.38 17.44 -6.68
CA GLY A 349 -16.79 17.55 -7.05
C GLY A 349 -17.04 17.40 -8.56
N LEU A 350 -16.24 16.55 -9.23
CA LEU A 350 -16.23 16.43 -10.68
C LEU A 350 -17.32 15.49 -11.22
N VAL A 351 -17.94 14.67 -10.37
CA VAL A 351 -18.79 13.56 -10.80
C VAL A 351 -20.20 13.66 -10.28
N ASP A 352 -21.16 13.89 -11.18
CA ASP A 352 -22.59 13.86 -10.89
C ASP A 352 -23.19 12.47 -11.11
N ARG A 353 -22.66 11.70 -12.08
CA ARG A 353 -23.21 10.42 -12.52
C ARG A 353 -22.13 9.35 -12.70
N ARG A 354 -22.46 8.09 -12.40
CA ARG A 354 -21.60 6.91 -12.61
C ARG A 354 -22.24 6.00 -13.65
N LEU A 355 -21.53 5.81 -14.76
CA LEU A 355 -21.93 4.91 -15.84
C LEU A 355 -21.12 3.63 -15.76
N VAL A 356 -21.77 2.49 -15.48
CA VAL A 356 -21.13 1.19 -15.37
C VAL A 356 -21.48 0.31 -16.56
N VAL A 357 -20.49 -0.07 -17.36
CA VAL A 357 -20.62 -0.91 -18.55
C VAL A 357 -19.99 -2.27 -18.27
N ILE A 358 -20.79 -3.31 -18.24
CA ILE A 358 -20.40 -4.66 -17.83
C ILE A 358 -20.59 -5.65 -18.97
N GLY A 359 -19.61 -6.55 -19.15
CA GLY A 359 -19.72 -7.70 -20.04
C GLY A 359 -19.49 -9.01 -19.28
N GLY A 360 -20.51 -9.89 -19.23
CA GLY A 360 -20.39 -11.21 -18.60
C GLY A 360 -19.92 -11.16 -17.15
N ILE A 361 -18.83 -11.90 -16.84
CA ILE A 361 -18.27 -11.98 -15.47
C ILE A 361 -17.64 -10.65 -14.99
N GLY A 362 -17.46 -9.66 -15.85
CA GLY A 362 -17.00 -8.33 -15.45
C GLY A 362 -17.86 -7.66 -14.39
N VAL A 363 -19.07 -8.15 -14.15
CA VAL A 363 -19.93 -7.72 -13.05
C VAL A 363 -19.26 -7.79 -11.69
N THR A 364 -18.39 -8.79 -11.48
CA THR A 364 -17.70 -9.00 -10.18
C THR A 364 -16.75 -7.87 -9.80
N ALA A 365 -16.26 -7.11 -10.77
CA ALA A 365 -15.38 -5.97 -10.55
C ALA A 365 -16.05 -4.84 -9.74
N PHE A 366 -17.36 -4.66 -9.91
CA PHE A 366 -18.05 -3.48 -9.40
C PHE A 366 -19.15 -3.76 -8.37
N LEU A 367 -19.44 -5.04 -8.05
CA LEU A 367 -20.51 -5.38 -7.09
C LEU A 367 -20.35 -4.71 -5.71
N PRO A 368 -19.17 -4.73 -5.07
CA PRO A 368 -19.01 -4.06 -3.78
C PRO A 368 -19.20 -2.54 -3.89
N LYS A 369 -18.72 -1.95 -4.97
CA LYS A 369 -18.84 -0.50 -5.21
C LYS A 369 -20.28 -0.07 -5.48
N ILE A 370 -21.01 -0.85 -6.25
CA ILE A 370 -22.44 -0.61 -6.51
C ILE A 370 -23.26 -0.69 -5.22
N ALA A 371 -22.95 -1.66 -4.34
CA ALA A 371 -23.59 -1.77 -3.04
C ALA A 371 -23.33 -0.54 -2.16
N GLU A 372 -22.09 -0.04 -2.16
CA GLU A 372 -21.69 1.18 -1.45
C GLU A 372 -22.41 2.43 -2.00
N TRP A 373 -22.49 2.57 -3.33
CA TRP A 373 -23.22 3.70 -3.93
C TRP A 373 -24.70 3.71 -3.57
N GLU A 374 -25.33 2.54 -3.51
CA GLU A 374 -26.73 2.43 -3.10
C GLU A 374 -26.91 2.81 -1.63
N GLU A 375 -26.00 2.38 -0.75
CA GLU A 375 -26.01 2.71 0.68
C GLU A 375 -25.84 4.22 0.91
N LYS A 376 -25.00 4.88 0.09
CA LYS A 376 -24.71 6.32 0.18
C LYS A 376 -25.64 7.19 -0.68
N ASP A 377 -26.68 6.62 -1.28
CA ASP A 377 -27.61 7.30 -2.22
C ASP A 377 -26.91 8.05 -3.37
N ILE A 378 -25.84 7.45 -3.87
CA ILE A 378 -25.05 7.99 -4.98
C ILE A 378 -25.70 7.59 -6.30
N ASP A 379 -25.79 8.53 -7.27
CA ASP A 379 -26.38 8.27 -8.59
C ASP A 379 -25.49 7.41 -9.47
N TYR A 380 -26.04 6.30 -9.97
CA TYR A 380 -25.38 5.38 -10.88
C TYR A 380 -26.36 4.68 -11.81
N GLU A 381 -25.89 4.22 -12.95
CA GLU A 381 -26.61 3.30 -13.83
C GLU A 381 -25.70 2.18 -14.33
N VAL A 382 -26.28 1.01 -14.54
CA VAL A 382 -25.58 -0.20 -14.98
C VAL A 382 -26.11 -0.70 -16.30
N HIS A 383 -25.23 -0.90 -17.28
CA HIS A 383 -25.52 -1.50 -18.57
C HIS A 383 -24.79 -2.83 -18.68
N TYR A 384 -25.54 -3.93 -18.56
CA TYR A 384 -25.00 -5.27 -18.46
C TYR A 384 -25.22 -6.09 -19.74
N ALA A 385 -24.16 -6.28 -20.53
CA ALA A 385 -24.17 -7.11 -21.74
C ALA A 385 -23.88 -8.58 -21.43
N THR A 386 -24.70 -9.48 -21.94
CA THR A 386 -24.59 -10.93 -21.74
C THR A 386 -25.05 -11.71 -22.96
N ARG A 387 -24.73 -13.01 -23.05
CA ARG A 387 -25.20 -13.88 -24.15
C ARG A 387 -26.70 -14.14 -24.04
N SER A 388 -27.17 -14.53 -22.88
CA SER A 388 -28.57 -14.71 -22.55
C SER A 388 -28.87 -14.15 -21.15
N ARG A 389 -30.13 -13.91 -20.84
CA ARG A 389 -30.53 -13.38 -19.53
C ARG A 389 -30.16 -14.32 -18.39
N ASP A 390 -30.23 -15.63 -18.62
CA ASP A 390 -29.88 -16.68 -17.63
C ASP A 390 -28.36 -16.74 -17.34
N GLU A 391 -27.54 -16.19 -18.24
CA GLU A 391 -26.10 -16.03 -18.03
C GLU A 391 -25.70 -14.72 -17.37
N ALA A 392 -26.66 -13.85 -17.05
CA ALA A 392 -26.38 -12.61 -16.31
C ALA A 392 -26.17 -12.93 -14.82
N ALA A 393 -24.92 -13.20 -14.46
CA ALA A 393 -24.55 -13.58 -13.11
C ALA A 393 -24.79 -12.46 -12.10
N PHE A 394 -25.13 -12.81 -10.86
CA PHE A 394 -25.26 -11.88 -9.73
C PHE A 394 -26.33 -10.80 -9.89
N LEU A 395 -27.34 -10.97 -10.73
CA LEU A 395 -28.46 -10.02 -10.85
C LEU A 395 -29.23 -9.83 -9.54
N ASP A 396 -29.27 -10.85 -8.69
CA ASP A 396 -29.84 -10.85 -7.37
C ASP A 396 -29.10 -9.93 -6.37
N ARG A 397 -27.86 -9.58 -6.67
CA ARG A 397 -26.99 -8.72 -5.84
C ARG A 397 -27.20 -7.22 -6.07
N PHE A 398 -27.93 -6.83 -7.10
CA PHE A 398 -28.21 -5.43 -7.35
C PHE A 398 -29.36 -4.96 -6.46
N PRO A 399 -29.13 -3.98 -5.58
CA PRO A 399 -30.15 -3.49 -4.63
C PRO A 399 -31.35 -2.88 -5.36
N SER A 400 -31.08 -2.09 -6.41
CA SER A 400 -32.12 -1.50 -7.25
C SER A 400 -32.10 -2.06 -8.67
N LYS A 401 -33.15 -2.83 -9.02
CA LYS A 401 -33.34 -3.35 -10.37
C LYS A 401 -33.71 -2.24 -11.39
N LYS A 402 -34.08 -1.07 -10.95
CA LYS A 402 -34.42 0.08 -11.81
C LYS A 402 -33.18 0.74 -12.40
N LYS A 403 -32.03 0.61 -11.74
CA LYS A 403 -30.77 1.20 -12.17
C LYS A 403 -29.95 0.28 -13.10
N ILE A 404 -30.47 -0.91 -13.46
CA ILE A 404 -29.76 -1.88 -14.30
C ILE A 404 -30.53 -2.19 -15.57
N THR A 405 -29.86 -2.08 -16.72
CA THR A 405 -30.36 -2.52 -18.03
C THR A 405 -29.56 -3.72 -18.52
N VAL A 406 -30.24 -4.83 -18.77
CA VAL A 406 -29.60 -6.07 -19.28
C VAL A 406 -29.77 -6.15 -20.80
N TYR A 407 -28.65 -6.33 -21.50
CA TYR A 407 -28.58 -6.50 -22.94
C TYR A 407 -28.25 -7.96 -23.26
N ALA A 408 -29.28 -8.79 -23.42
CA ALA A 408 -29.13 -10.19 -23.78
C ALA A 408 -29.09 -10.36 -25.29
N LYS A 409 -27.98 -10.92 -25.81
CA LYS A 409 -27.80 -11.14 -27.26
C LYS A 409 -28.90 -12.03 -27.86
N THR A 410 -29.36 -13.04 -27.11
CA THR A 410 -30.45 -13.93 -27.51
C THR A 410 -31.79 -13.23 -27.67
N GLU A 411 -31.97 -12.06 -27.02
CA GLU A 411 -33.16 -11.21 -27.14
C GLU A 411 -33.01 -10.15 -28.25
N GLY A 412 -31.95 -10.21 -29.05
CA GLY A 412 -31.65 -9.21 -30.07
C GLY A 412 -31.17 -7.86 -29.53
N LYS A 413 -31.01 -7.73 -28.23
CA LYS A 413 -30.57 -6.48 -27.58
C LYS A 413 -29.04 -6.39 -27.60
N ARG A 414 -28.55 -5.26 -28.10
CA ARG A 414 -27.12 -4.93 -28.11
C ARG A 414 -26.88 -3.62 -27.39
N LEU A 415 -25.78 -3.57 -26.68
CA LEU A 415 -25.29 -2.37 -26.03
C LEU A 415 -24.70 -1.45 -27.10
N ASP A 416 -25.15 -0.21 -27.13
CA ASP A 416 -24.65 0.83 -28.03
C ASP A 416 -23.88 1.88 -27.23
N LEU A 417 -22.57 1.86 -27.35
CA LEU A 417 -21.67 2.75 -26.63
C LEU A 417 -21.73 4.20 -27.13
N ASP A 418 -22.14 4.42 -28.37
CA ASP A 418 -22.23 5.76 -28.94
C ASP A 418 -23.37 6.57 -28.34
N THR A 419 -24.44 5.90 -27.95
CA THR A 419 -25.59 6.52 -27.26
C THR A 419 -25.40 6.54 -25.73
N LEU A 420 -24.66 5.59 -25.16
CA LEU A 420 -24.49 5.44 -23.71
C LEU A 420 -23.45 6.37 -23.11
N ILE A 421 -22.30 6.51 -23.76
CA ILE A 421 -21.23 7.38 -23.28
C ILE A 421 -21.56 8.83 -23.63
N PRO A 422 -21.88 9.68 -22.64
CA PRO A 422 -22.36 11.03 -22.93
C PRO A 422 -21.26 11.93 -23.50
N ASN A 423 -21.66 12.86 -24.34
CA ASN A 423 -20.80 13.96 -24.77
C ASN A 423 -20.49 14.89 -23.57
N PRO A 424 -19.44 15.71 -23.66
CA PRO A 424 -19.20 16.76 -22.68
C PRO A 424 -20.40 17.73 -22.65
N ASP A 425 -20.59 18.41 -21.54
CA ASP A 425 -21.60 19.44 -21.37
C ASP A 425 -21.33 20.68 -22.28
N LYS A 426 -22.18 21.71 -22.17
CA LYS A 426 -22.05 22.93 -22.95
C LYS A 426 -20.75 23.70 -22.70
N ASP A 427 -20.13 23.49 -21.54
CA ASP A 427 -18.88 24.10 -21.11
C ASP A 427 -17.67 23.22 -21.42
N GLY A 428 -17.88 22.09 -22.12
CA GLY A 428 -16.83 21.12 -22.44
C GLY A 428 -16.40 20.22 -21.29
N LYS A 429 -17.18 20.16 -20.20
CA LYS A 429 -16.86 19.36 -19.02
C LYS A 429 -17.51 17.98 -19.09
N HIS A 430 -16.82 16.99 -18.52
CA HIS A 430 -17.33 15.64 -18.30
C HIS A 430 -17.72 15.50 -16.83
N THR A 431 -19.01 15.25 -16.56
CA THR A 431 -19.53 15.03 -15.20
C THR A 431 -19.92 13.56 -14.94
N THR A 432 -19.81 12.71 -15.98
CA THR A 432 -20.05 11.27 -15.87
C THR A 432 -18.74 10.51 -15.78
N ARG A 433 -18.52 9.78 -14.68
CA ARG A 433 -17.39 8.84 -14.57
C ARG A 433 -17.79 7.48 -15.14
N ILE A 434 -16.90 6.88 -15.95
CA ILE A 434 -17.16 5.64 -16.68
C ILE A 434 -16.39 4.50 -16.04
N TYR A 435 -17.10 3.42 -15.72
CA TYR A 435 -16.56 2.15 -15.24
C TYR A 435 -16.83 1.06 -16.25
N CYS A 436 -15.83 0.30 -16.66
CA CYS A 436 -16.01 -0.76 -17.62
C CYS A 436 -15.20 -2.02 -17.30
N CYS A 437 -15.86 -3.17 -17.33
CA CYS A 437 -15.21 -4.48 -17.23
C CYS A 437 -15.95 -5.50 -18.10
N GLY A 438 -15.22 -6.27 -18.90
CA GLY A 438 -15.80 -7.27 -19.77
C GLY A 438 -14.84 -7.79 -20.83
N PRO A 439 -15.35 -8.43 -21.89
CA PRO A 439 -14.53 -8.89 -22.99
C PRO A 439 -13.71 -7.76 -23.64
N GLU A 440 -12.52 -8.08 -24.12
CA GLU A 440 -11.57 -7.13 -24.69
C GLU A 440 -12.19 -6.22 -25.76
N GLY A 441 -13.02 -6.78 -26.64
CA GLY A 441 -13.73 -6.00 -27.66
C GLY A 441 -14.63 -4.90 -27.10
N LEU A 442 -15.34 -5.17 -26.00
CA LEU A 442 -16.19 -4.19 -25.31
C LEU A 442 -15.33 -3.11 -24.65
N MET A 443 -14.29 -3.51 -23.95
CA MET A 443 -13.39 -2.59 -23.26
C MET A 443 -12.66 -1.66 -24.23
N ASN A 444 -12.13 -2.21 -25.32
CA ASN A 444 -11.46 -1.43 -26.35
C ASN A 444 -12.40 -0.45 -27.06
N ALA A 445 -13.65 -0.84 -27.29
CA ALA A 445 -14.65 0.04 -27.89
C ALA A 445 -15.04 1.18 -26.93
N ALA A 446 -15.31 0.88 -25.66
CA ALA A 446 -15.62 1.88 -24.65
C ALA A 446 -14.46 2.87 -24.44
N GLN A 447 -13.22 2.36 -24.40
CA GLN A 447 -12.04 3.21 -24.23
C GLN A 447 -11.80 4.12 -25.45
N ARG A 448 -11.98 3.61 -26.66
CA ARG A 448 -11.89 4.45 -27.87
C ARG A 448 -12.94 5.54 -27.85
N ARG A 449 -14.20 5.19 -27.61
CA ARG A 449 -15.30 6.16 -27.57
C ARG A 449 -15.07 7.26 -26.53
N ALA A 450 -14.65 6.88 -25.32
CA ALA A 450 -14.35 7.86 -24.28
C ALA A 450 -13.20 8.80 -24.67
N ARG A 451 -12.13 8.26 -25.28
CA ARG A 451 -11.00 9.08 -25.77
C ARG A 451 -11.40 10.01 -26.91
N ASP A 452 -12.21 9.54 -27.86
CA ASP A 452 -12.70 10.35 -28.98
C ASP A 452 -13.55 11.54 -28.49
N LEU A 453 -14.22 11.37 -27.34
CA LEU A 453 -14.98 12.42 -26.66
C LEU A 453 -14.13 13.30 -25.72
N GLY A 454 -12.84 13.02 -25.56
CA GLY A 454 -11.93 13.81 -24.74
C GLY A 454 -12.05 13.57 -23.23
N TYR A 455 -12.56 12.41 -22.79
CA TYR A 455 -12.62 12.06 -21.37
C TYR A 455 -11.22 12.06 -20.74
N PRO A 456 -11.01 12.75 -19.60
CA PRO A 456 -9.75 12.70 -18.90
C PRO A 456 -9.56 11.33 -18.21
N ASP A 457 -8.30 10.87 -18.09
CA ASP A 457 -7.98 9.53 -17.60
C ASP A 457 -8.58 9.22 -16.21
N HIS A 458 -8.63 10.20 -15.30
CA HIS A 458 -9.19 10.01 -13.95
C HIS A 458 -10.71 9.81 -13.93
N MET A 459 -11.41 10.15 -15.01
CA MET A 459 -12.84 9.88 -15.19
C MET A 459 -13.11 8.49 -15.77
N LEU A 460 -12.08 7.69 -16.02
CA LEU A 460 -12.17 6.37 -16.65
C LEU A 460 -11.61 5.29 -15.73
N HIS A 461 -12.43 4.30 -15.39
CA HIS A 461 -12.01 3.12 -14.66
C HIS A 461 -12.28 1.85 -15.47
N PHE A 462 -11.21 1.18 -15.93
CA PHE A 462 -11.30 -0.04 -16.72
C PHE A 462 -10.60 -1.20 -16.00
N GLU A 463 -11.33 -2.28 -15.73
CA GLU A 463 -10.78 -3.52 -15.19
C GLU A 463 -10.74 -4.63 -16.24
N SER A 464 -9.57 -5.20 -16.48
CA SER A 464 -9.39 -6.29 -17.44
C SER A 464 -9.19 -7.62 -16.72
N PHE A 465 -9.99 -8.62 -17.06
CA PHE A 465 -9.83 -10.01 -16.60
C PHE A 465 -9.16 -10.91 -17.65
N GLY A 466 -8.74 -10.35 -18.78
CA GLY A 466 -8.12 -11.09 -19.88
C GLY A 466 -6.81 -11.74 -19.47
N ALA A 467 -6.77 -13.05 -19.48
CA ALA A 467 -5.56 -13.84 -19.30
C ALA A 467 -4.64 -13.84 -20.56
N GLU A 468 -5.10 -13.31 -21.66
CA GLU A 468 -4.22 -12.88 -22.74
C GLU A 468 -3.55 -11.59 -22.30
N SER A 469 -2.70 -11.75 -21.29
CA SER A 469 -1.81 -10.74 -20.85
C SER A 469 -1.14 -10.15 -22.06
N ALA A 470 -1.54 -8.94 -22.38
CA ALA A 470 -0.90 -8.11 -23.36
C ALA A 470 0.63 -8.00 -23.18
N GLY A 471 1.19 -8.64 -22.16
CA GLY A 471 2.59 -8.69 -21.79
C GLY A 471 3.37 -9.94 -22.15
N THR A 472 2.69 -11.09 -22.37
CA THR A 472 3.40 -12.34 -22.66
C THR A 472 3.71 -12.55 -24.14
N LYS A 473 3.12 -11.79 -25.05
CA LYS A 473 3.45 -11.86 -26.47
C LYS A 473 4.01 -10.53 -26.98
N GLY A 474 5.20 -10.55 -27.53
CA GLY A 474 5.83 -9.37 -28.11
C GLY A 474 7.28 -9.64 -28.52
N ALA A 475 7.95 -8.68 -29.16
CA ALA A 475 9.32 -8.86 -29.56
C ALA A 475 10.22 -9.15 -28.34
N PRO A 476 11.18 -10.09 -28.44
CA PRO A 476 12.14 -10.32 -27.39
C PRO A 476 13.00 -9.05 -27.20
N PHE A 477 13.50 -8.85 -25.98
CA PHE A 477 14.34 -7.71 -25.65
C PHE A 477 15.33 -8.08 -24.55
N THR A 478 16.36 -7.27 -24.38
CA THR A 478 17.31 -7.43 -23.28
C THR A 478 17.12 -6.33 -22.23
N VAL A 479 17.45 -6.63 -20.99
CA VAL A 479 17.38 -5.69 -19.89
C VAL A 479 18.66 -5.72 -19.06
N GLU A 480 19.24 -4.57 -18.82
CA GLU A 480 20.29 -4.37 -17.82
C GLU A 480 19.63 -3.98 -16.51
N VAL A 481 19.70 -4.87 -15.53
CA VAL A 481 19.09 -4.69 -14.20
C VAL A 481 20.17 -4.22 -13.24
N SER A 482 19.90 -3.14 -12.52
CA SER A 482 20.71 -2.66 -11.41
C SER A 482 19.90 -2.71 -10.13
N GLU A 483 20.41 -3.38 -9.10
CA GLU A 483 19.91 -3.35 -7.73
C GLU A 483 21.00 -2.71 -6.84
N PRO A 484 20.96 -1.39 -6.66
CA PRO A 484 22.05 -0.64 -6.03
C PRO A 484 22.40 -1.08 -4.62
N GLU A 485 21.40 -1.59 -3.85
CA GLU A 485 21.60 -2.02 -2.48
C GLU A 485 22.45 -3.27 -2.32
N SER A 486 22.18 -4.28 -3.14
CA SER A 486 22.97 -5.51 -3.19
C SER A 486 24.23 -5.35 -4.02
N ARG A 487 24.39 -4.21 -4.71
CA ARG A 487 25.41 -3.97 -5.75
C ARG A 487 25.32 -4.99 -6.88
N ARG A 488 24.13 -5.57 -7.07
CA ARG A 488 23.89 -6.57 -8.10
C ARG A 488 23.62 -5.86 -9.42
N ARG A 489 24.29 -6.32 -10.48
CA ARG A 489 24.02 -5.91 -11.86
C ARG A 489 23.99 -7.15 -12.73
N GLU A 490 22.93 -7.29 -13.49
CA GLU A 490 22.77 -8.42 -14.39
C GLU A 490 22.18 -7.96 -15.72
N LYS A 491 22.54 -8.66 -16.78
CA LYS A 491 21.92 -8.53 -18.09
C LYS A 491 21.10 -9.78 -18.34
N LEU A 492 19.80 -9.58 -18.58
CA LEU A 492 18.84 -10.65 -18.75
C LEU A 492 18.16 -10.54 -20.12
N ASP A 493 17.91 -11.70 -20.73
CA ASP A 493 17.12 -11.80 -21.96
C ASP A 493 15.66 -12.06 -21.59
N VAL A 494 14.74 -11.27 -22.15
CA VAL A 494 13.31 -11.42 -21.97
C VAL A 494 12.71 -11.98 -23.27
N PRO A 495 12.43 -13.27 -23.33
CA PRO A 495 11.91 -13.91 -24.52
C PRO A 495 10.48 -13.45 -24.85
N SER A 496 10.01 -13.79 -26.05
CA SER A 496 8.70 -13.34 -26.55
C SER A 496 7.51 -13.86 -25.75
N ASP A 497 7.67 -14.97 -25.04
CA ASP A 497 6.64 -15.71 -24.28
C ASP A 497 6.68 -15.48 -22.77
N LYS A 498 7.65 -14.70 -22.25
CA LYS A 498 7.77 -14.34 -20.83
C LYS A 498 7.64 -12.83 -20.61
N THR A 499 7.09 -12.44 -19.46
CA THR A 499 7.11 -11.05 -19.00
C THR A 499 8.45 -10.70 -18.39
N LEU A 500 8.78 -9.39 -18.32
CA LEU A 500 9.95 -8.93 -17.58
C LEU A 500 9.86 -9.34 -16.09
N LEU A 501 8.66 -9.24 -15.49
CA LEU A 501 8.41 -9.69 -14.11
C LEU A 501 8.79 -11.16 -13.90
N THR A 502 8.38 -12.03 -14.80
CA THR A 502 8.71 -13.47 -14.73
C THR A 502 10.22 -13.68 -14.77
N VAL A 503 10.90 -13.04 -15.71
CA VAL A 503 12.36 -13.17 -15.87
C VAL A 503 13.12 -12.64 -14.65
N LEU A 504 12.71 -11.50 -14.09
CA LEU A 504 13.32 -10.94 -12.87
C LEU A 504 13.16 -11.90 -11.67
N ARG A 505 11.99 -12.51 -11.52
CA ARG A 505 11.73 -13.49 -10.44
C ARG A 505 12.54 -14.78 -10.62
N GLU A 506 12.62 -15.29 -11.84
CA GLU A 506 13.45 -16.46 -12.17
C GLU A 506 14.95 -16.20 -11.91
N ALA A 507 15.40 -14.98 -12.16
CA ALA A 507 16.75 -14.53 -11.82
C ALA A 507 16.95 -14.29 -10.31
N GLY A 508 15.91 -14.42 -9.49
CA GLY A 508 16.00 -14.31 -8.03
C GLY A 508 15.98 -12.88 -7.49
N PHE A 509 15.46 -11.91 -8.26
CA PHE A 509 15.15 -10.57 -7.74
C PHE A 509 13.86 -10.60 -6.93
N ASP A 510 13.84 -9.87 -5.80
CA ASP A 510 12.66 -9.77 -4.94
C ASP A 510 11.71 -8.70 -5.50
N MET A 511 10.71 -9.16 -6.26
CA MET A 511 9.78 -8.30 -6.98
C MET A 511 8.42 -8.24 -6.28
N THR A 512 7.94 -7.03 -6.02
CA THR A 512 6.55 -6.83 -5.61
C THR A 512 5.63 -6.94 -6.83
N PHE A 513 4.58 -7.73 -6.72
CA PHE A 513 3.58 -7.88 -7.79
C PHE A 513 2.25 -8.36 -7.20
N PHE A 514 1.14 -8.10 -7.91
CA PHE A 514 -0.19 -8.60 -7.54
C PHE A 514 -1.00 -9.05 -8.76
N CYS A 515 -1.62 -8.12 -9.50
CA CYS A 515 -2.60 -8.46 -10.55
C CYS A 515 -1.99 -9.14 -11.79
N GLU A 516 -0.74 -8.91 -12.09
CA GLU A 516 -0.03 -9.33 -13.31
C GLU A 516 -0.74 -8.92 -14.63
N MET A 517 -1.65 -7.95 -14.57
CA MET A 517 -2.47 -7.45 -15.68
C MET A 517 -2.26 -5.95 -15.95
N GLY A 518 -1.32 -5.32 -15.23
CA GLY A 518 -1.00 -3.91 -15.41
C GLY A 518 -2.01 -2.91 -14.84
N GLY A 519 -2.92 -3.35 -13.97
CA GLY A 519 -3.95 -2.50 -13.36
C GLY A 519 -3.62 -1.98 -11.95
N CYS A 520 -2.79 -2.69 -11.17
CA CYS A 520 -2.55 -2.34 -9.77
C CYS A 520 -1.27 -1.54 -9.50
N GLY A 521 -0.33 -1.48 -10.44
CA GLY A 521 0.92 -0.74 -10.29
C GLY A 521 2.00 -1.39 -9.42
N ALA A 522 1.71 -2.49 -8.71
CA ALA A 522 2.64 -3.11 -7.76
C ALA A 522 3.97 -3.58 -8.37
N CYS A 523 3.96 -3.94 -9.65
CA CYS A 523 5.14 -4.39 -10.39
C CYS A 523 5.90 -3.26 -11.10
N LYS A 524 5.69 -2.01 -10.66
CA LYS A 524 6.38 -0.83 -11.21
C LYS A 524 7.88 -0.90 -10.96
N VAL A 525 8.68 -0.67 -12.00
CA VAL A 525 10.15 -0.59 -11.93
C VAL A 525 10.62 0.70 -12.59
N SER A 526 11.73 1.26 -12.10
CA SER A 526 12.32 2.47 -12.63
C SER A 526 13.08 2.19 -13.94
N VAL A 527 12.84 2.99 -14.98
CA VAL A 527 13.51 2.90 -16.28
C VAL A 527 14.59 3.98 -16.37
N CYS A 528 15.86 3.56 -16.42
CA CYS A 528 17.02 4.44 -16.48
C CYS A 528 17.52 4.65 -17.91
N GLY A 529 17.03 3.87 -18.89
CA GLY A 529 17.42 4.01 -20.28
C GLY A 529 16.72 3.04 -21.23
N GLY A 530 16.73 3.38 -22.52
CA GLY A 530 16.07 2.62 -23.56
C GLY A 530 14.63 3.09 -23.85
N LYS A 531 13.91 2.37 -24.72
CA LYS A 531 12.51 2.67 -25.08
C LYS A 531 11.60 1.56 -24.58
N VAL A 532 10.44 1.93 -24.05
CA VAL A 532 9.44 1.02 -23.52
C VAL A 532 8.15 1.10 -24.34
N ASP A 533 7.61 -0.07 -24.65
CA ASP A 533 6.24 -0.24 -25.12
C ASP A 533 5.33 -0.40 -23.89
N HIS A 534 4.70 0.69 -23.49
CA HIS A 534 3.88 0.74 -22.28
C HIS A 534 2.54 0.07 -22.50
N LYS A 535 2.21 -0.87 -21.61
CA LYS A 535 0.91 -1.53 -21.53
C LYS A 535 0.38 -1.45 -20.11
N GLY A 536 -0.93 -1.68 -19.96
CA GLY A 536 -1.62 -1.54 -18.67
C GLY A 536 -2.05 -0.11 -18.38
N THR A 537 -2.85 0.04 -17.31
CA THR A 537 -3.55 1.28 -16.96
C THR A 537 -3.03 1.94 -15.68
N ALA A 538 -2.18 1.26 -14.93
CA ALA A 538 -1.75 1.72 -13.60
C ALA A 538 -0.71 2.85 -13.59
N LEU A 539 -0.17 3.29 -14.73
CA LEU A 539 0.77 4.39 -14.80
C LEU A 539 0.17 5.59 -15.52
N TYR A 540 0.28 6.76 -14.92
CA TYR A 540 -0.01 8.03 -15.57
C TYR A 540 0.98 8.35 -16.68
N PRO A 541 0.64 9.24 -17.65
CA PRO A 541 1.56 9.63 -18.73
C PRO A 541 2.91 10.12 -18.23
N GLU A 542 2.95 10.90 -17.15
CA GLU A 542 4.19 11.41 -16.55
C GLU A 542 5.04 10.29 -15.93
N GLU A 543 4.41 9.31 -15.27
CA GLU A 543 5.11 8.17 -14.70
C GLU A 543 5.74 7.28 -15.78
N LYS A 544 5.09 7.12 -16.92
CA LYS A 544 5.59 6.35 -18.08
C LYS A 544 6.91 6.88 -18.63
N LYS A 545 7.28 8.12 -18.33
CA LYS A 545 8.59 8.69 -18.72
C LYS A 545 9.77 8.04 -17.96
N ARG A 546 9.53 7.54 -16.76
CA ARG A 546 10.57 7.04 -15.86
C ARG A 546 10.30 5.63 -15.30
N ASN A 547 9.13 5.07 -15.54
CA ASN A 547 8.75 3.79 -14.97
C ASN A 547 8.07 2.91 -16.01
N MET A 548 8.09 1.60 -15.76
CA MET A 548 7.29 0.63 -16.51
C MET A 548 6.67 -0.41 -15.59
N LEU A 549 5.59 -1.03 -16.07
CA LEU A 549 4.98 -2.18 -15.40
C LEU A 549 5.64 -3.45 -15.92
N SER A 550 6.45 -4.11 -15.09
CA SER A 550 7.23 -5.28 -15.50
C SER A 550 6.37 -6.50 -15.88
N CYS A 551 5.11 -6.54 -15.42
CA CYS A 551 4.21 -7.66 -15.74
C CYS A 551 3.57 -7.59 -17.13
N VAL A 552 3.50 -6.41 -17.78
CA VAL A 552 2.79 -6.24 -19.07
C VAL A 552 3.56 -5.40 -20.10
N SER A 553 4.37 -4.45 -19.70
CA SER A 553 5.13 -3.59 -20.61
C SER A 553 6.36 -4.32 -21.17
N ARG A 554 6.83 -3.88 -22.34
CA ARG A 554 7.99 -4.50 -22.99
C ARG A 554 9.04 -3.46 -23.38
N GLY A 555 10.30 -3.85 -23.27
CA GLY A 555 11.41 -3.07 -23.83
C GLY A 555 11.46 -3.17 -25.36
N LYS A 556 11.96 -2.12 -26.02
CA LYS A 556 12.30 -2.11 -27.44
C LYS A 556 13.82 -2.17 -27.56
N GLY A 557 14.37 -3.34 -27.94
CA GLY A 557 15.80 -3.58 -27.97
C GLY A 557 16.41 -3.76 -26.58
N ASN A 558 17.39 -2.95 -26.20
CA ASN A 558 18.00 -2.98 -24.87
C ASN A 558 17.43 -1.87 -24.00
N ILE A 559 16.99 -2.20 -22.78
CA ILE A 559 16.57 -1.23 -21.78
C ILE A 559 17.42 -1.36 -20.51
N LYS A 560 17.43 -0.30 -19.70
CA LYS A 560 18.07 -0.29 -18.38
C LYS A 560 17.03 0.01 -17.32
N ILE A 561 16.99 -0.82 -16.28
CA ILE A 561 16.10 -0.64 -15.14
C ILE A 561 16.87 -0.64 -13.82
N GLU A 562 16.31 0.05 -12.85
CA GLU A 562 16.79 0.01 -11.47
C GLU A 562 15.68 -0.54 -10.56
N LEU A 563 16.06 -1.48 -9.71
CA LEU A 563 15.23 -2.05 -8.67
C LEU A 563 15.59 -1.41 -7.34
N ASP A 564 14.55 -1.10 -6.53
CA ASP A 564 14.70 -0.47 -5.21
C ASP A 564 15.19 -1.44 -4.12
#